data_277fcbc7abad8f3ce7ef186df3adf9d5
#
_entry.id   277fcbc7abad8f3ce7ef186df3adf9d5
#
_cell.length_a   1.000
_cell.length_b   1.000
_cell.length_c   1.000
_cell.angle_alpha   90.00
_cell.angle_beta   90.00
_cell.angle_gamma   90.00
#
_symmetry.space_group_name_H-M   'P 1'
#
loop_
_entity.id
_entity.type
_entity.pdbx_description
1 polymer ?
#
loop_
_entity_poly.entity_id
_entity_poly.type
_entity_poly.pdbx_seq_one_letter_code
_entity_poly.pdbx_strand_id
1 'polypeptide(L)'
;MVPEPRPGGALLWPAAILRRTNVMDHRHPVSGLRYPVSGIRYPVSGIVKIAARLWTRLIHPMTPSRFDALTSQFARLRVGVIGDFSLDRYFDIDPAKAETSLETGLPVHNVTRVRCSPGAAGNIVQNLGALGAGTLWPIGFCGEDGEGFELLKALRAVPGVSLDNFLRTPDRRTFTYTKPLVHQPSKAPVELSRLDIKNWLPTPSDVEEELGIALRNLGPELDALIVMDQAGVPDAGVVTPAILRHVRDLTLAHPRLFVVADSRHGLGRFPPLIFKMNAAEFAVLNGGRADAALPELKAGAERLATASKRPVFITLAERGIVGAAPGVPAVHVPALPVRGGIDIVGAGDSVTAALTLALAAGAQIEEAMVLAQAAASIVIHQLGTTGAAHVPELRARLFP
;
A
#
# COMPACT_ATOMS: atom_id res chain seq x y z
N MET A 1 -28.61 -2.37 47.58
CA MET A 1 -27.22 -1.94 47.51
C MET A 1 -26.47 -2.99 46.69
N VAL A 2 -26.28 -2.72 45.42
CA VAL A 2 -25.51 -3.56 44.47
C VAL A 2 -24.22 -2.78 44.19
N PRO A 3 -23.02 -3.36 44.31
CA PRO A 3 -21.78 -2.63 44.06
C PRO A 3 -21.53 -2.50 42.57
N GLU A 4 -21.12 -1.29 42.16
CA GLU A 4 -20.68 -0.97 40.80
C GLU A 4 -19.41 -1.73 40.40
N PRO A 5 -19.26 -2.10 39.09
CA PRO A 5 -18.03 -2.71 38.57
C PRO A 5 -16.97 -1.65 38.35
N ARG A 6 -15.76 -1.94 38.78
CA ARG A 6 -14.55 -1.12 38.53
C ARG A 6 -14.16 -1.15 37.02
N PRO A 7 -13.73 -0.02 36.45
CA PRO A 7 -13.30 0.03 35.06
C PRO A 7 -11.94 -0.68 34.86
N GLY A 8 -11.90 -1.55 33.87
CA GLY A 8 -10.69 -2.25 33.43
C GLY A 8 -9.65 -1.28 32.86
N GLY A 9 -8.39 -1.46 33.28
CA GLY A 9 -7.27 -0.61 32.91
C GLY A 9 -6.95 -0.66 31.41
N ALA A 10 -7.17 0.47 30.76
CA ALA A 10 -6.54 0.77 29.47
C ALA A 10 -5.04 0.95 29.69
N LEU A 11 -4.20 0.22 28.95
CA LEU A 11 -2.78 0.48 28.86
C LEU A 11 -2.58 1.85 28.18
N LEU A 12 -2.46 2.88 28.98
CA LEU A 12 -2.11 4.22 28.53
C LEU A 12 -0.63 4.25 28.19
N TRP A 13 -0.32 4.65 26.97
CA TRP A 13 1.01 5.12 26.59
C TRP A 13 1.41 6.28 27.50
N PRO A 14 2.71 6.47 27.84
CA PRO A 14 3.12 7.59 28.70
C PRO A 14 2.67 8.92 28.09
N ALA A 15 1.94 9.71 28.85
CA ALA A 15 1.29 10.96 28.45
C ALA A 15 2.26 12.15 28.17
N ALA A 16 3.51 11.90 27.84
CA ALA A 16 4.55 12.92 27.62
C ALA A 16 4.61 13.51 26.20
N ILE A 17 3.84 12.99 25.23
CA ILE A 17 3.94 13.42 23.81
C ILE A 17 2.72 14.22 23.32
N LEU A 18 1.65 14.36 24.12
CA LEU A 18 0.43 15.08 23.74
C LEU A 18 0.27 16.43 24.43
N ARG A 19 1.15 17.38 24.18
CA ARG A 19 0.88 18.81 24.40
C ARG A 19 1.46 19.65 23.30
N ARG A 20 0.63 20.00 22.33
CA ARG A 20 0.48 21.24 21.53
C ARG A 20 -0.04 20.93 20.14
N THR A 21 -1.35 20.79 20.03
CA THR A 21 -2.04 21.02 18.76
C THR A 21 -2.56 22.45 18.76
N ASN A 22 -1.88 23.32 18.04
CA ASN A 22 -2.47 24.57 17.59
C ASN A 22 -3.38 24.25 16.39
N VAL A 23 -4.63 24.62 16.53
CA VAL A 23 -5.62 24.66 15.45
C VAL A 23 -5.09 25.54 14.34
N MET A 24 -4.76 24.98 13.18
CA MET A 24 -4.49 25.73 11.96
C MET A 24 -5.78 25.92 11.15
N ASP A 25 -6.08 27.20 10.95
CA ASP A 25 -7.16 27.73 10.11
C ASP A 25 -6.96 27.31 8.64
N HIS A 26 -7.96 26.64 8.08
CA HIS A 26 -7.97 26.18 6.69
C HIS A 26 -8.32 27.30 5.73
N ARG A 27 -7.37 28.20 5.41
CA ARG A 27 -7.49 29.11 4.25
C ARG A 27 -6.11 29.42 3.69
N HIS A 28 -5.62 28.59 2.75
CA HIS A 28 -4.76 29.06 1.64
C HIS A 28 -4.69 27.98 0.54
N PRO A 29 -4.81 28.37 -0.73
CA PRO A 29 -4.70 27.46 -1.86
C PRO A 29 -3.22 27.12 -2.09
N VAL A 30 -2.91 25.83 -2.16
CA VAL A 30 -1.58 25.36 -2.53
C VAL A 30 -1.42 25.54 -4.04
N SER A 31 -0.76 26.62 -4.43
CA SER A 31 -0.33 26.89 -5.80
C SER A 31 0.73 25.87 -6.24
N GLY A 32 0.55 25.36 -7.46
CA GLY A 32 1.33 24.29 -8.06
C GLY A 32 2.82 24.54 -8.12
N LEU A 33 3.59 23.61 -7.61
CA LEU A 33 5.01 23.45 -7.92
C LEU A 33 5.12 22.75 -9.28
N ARG A 34 5.35 23.54 -10.34
CA ARG A 34 5.78 23.04 -11.64
C ARG A 34 7.29 22.76 -11.55
N TYR A 35 7.67 21.49 -11.65
CA TYR A 35 9.06 21.16 -11.91
C TYR A 35 9.37 21.34 -13.40
N PRO A 36 10.40 22.11 -13.77
CA PRO A 36 10.80 22.26 -15.16
C PRO A 36 11.43 20.94 -15.65
N VAL A 37 10.83 20.32 -16.67
CA VAL A 37 11.43 19.21 -17.42
C VAL A 37 12.48 19.79 -18.36
N SER A 38 13.72 19.95 -17.87
CA SER A 38 14.86 20.21 -18.75
C SER A 38 15.45 18.88 -19.21
N GLY A 39 15.32 18.62 -20.52
CA GLY A 39 15.92 17.45 -21.17
C GLY A 39 17.43 17.51 -21.16
N ILE A 40 18.06 16.81 -20.24
CA ILE A 40 19.50 16.52 -20.27
C ILE A 40 19.67 15.08 -20.71
N ARG A 41 20.13 14.88 -21.94
CA ARG A 41 20.56 13.57 -22.44
C ARG A 41 21.98 13.31 -21.92
N TYR A 42 22.11 12.38 -20.99
CA TYR A 42 23.42 11.85 -20.60
C TYR A 42 23.77 10.64 -21.44
N PRO A 43 25.04 10.48 -21.90
CA PRO A 43 25.48 9.28 -22.60
C PRO A 43 25.60 8.11 -21.63
N VAL A 44 24.67 7.13 -21.79
CA VAL A 44 24.58 5.94 -20.95
C VAL A 44 25.44 4.84 -21.59
N SER A 45 26.72 4.73 -21.28
CA SER A 45 27.47 3.53 -21.77
C SER A 45 28.63 3.06 -20.89
N GLY A 46 28.91 3.23 -19.80
CA GLY A 46 30.02 2.62 -19.02
C GLY A 46 29.77 2.66 -17.51
N ILE A 47 29.45 3.83 -17.01
CA ILE A 47 29.33 4.09 -15.57
C ILE A 47 28.12 3.35 -14.95
N VAL A 48 27.02 3.20 -15.71
CA VAL A 48 25.81 2.50 -15.22
C VAL A 48 26.04 0.99 -15.05
N LYS A 49 26.82 0.38 -15.93
CA LYS A 49 27.20 -1.06 -15.82
C LYS A 49 28.16 -1.29 -14.64
N ILE A 50 29.05 -0.35 -14.37
CA ILE A 50 29.98 -0.42 -13.23
C ILE A 50 29.23 -0.14 -11.91
N ALA A 51 28.34 0.84 -11.87
CA ALA A 51 27.51 1.11 -10.71
C ALA A 51 26.55 -0.06 -10.39
N ALA A 52 25.94 -0.68 -11.40
CA ALA A 52 25.12 -1.87 -11.23
C ALA A 52 25.93 -3.07 -10.74
N ARG A 53 27.16 -3.28 -11.24
CA ARG A 53 28.06 -4.36 -10.77
C ARG A 53 28.65 -4.10 -9.38
N LEU A 54 28.90 -2.85 -9.00
CA LEU A 54 29.31 -2.47 -7.66
C LEU A 54 28.17 -2.58 -6.65
N TRP A 55 26.94 -2.23 -7.08
CA TRP A 55 25.73 -2.40 -6.26
C TRP A 55 25.51 -3.88 -5.89
N THR A 56 25.64 -4.79 -6.86
CA THR A 56 25.51 -6.25 -6.64
C THR A 56 26.63 -6.87 -5.79
N ARG A 57 27.81 -6.25 -5.71
CA ARG A 57 28.94 -6.82 -4.96
C ARG A 57 29.12 -6.30 -3.54
N LEU A 58 28.65 -5.08 -3.23
CA LEU A 58 29.00 -4.40 -1.97
C LEU A 58 27.83 -4.25 -0.98
N ILE A 59 26.58 -4.45 -1.42
CA ILE A 59 25.39 -4.09 -0.61
C ILE A 59 24.32 -5.20 -0.62
N HIS A 60 24.52 -6.31 -1.34
CA HIS A 60 23.47 -7.29 -1.54
C HIS A 60 23.60 -8.51 -0.61
N PRO A 61 22.76 -8.63 0.45
CA PRO A 61 22.79 -9.79 1.34
C PRO A 61 22.20 -11.04 0.68
N MET A 62 21.56 -10.89 -0.51
CA MET A 62 20.82 -11.93 -1.20
C MET A 62 21.60 -12.52 -2.36
N THR A 63 21.86 -13.82 -2.34
CA THR A 63 22.38 -14.57 -3.49
C THR A 63 21.24 -15.05 -4.40
N PRO A 64 21.53 -15.37 -5.70
CA PRO A 64 20.51 -15.96 -6.59
C PRO A 64 19.83 -17.21 -6.00
N SER A 65 20.60 -18.10 -5.38
CA SER A 65 20.06 -19.31 -4.73
C SER A 65 19.16 -19.00 -3.53
N ARG A 66 19.49 -17.98 -2.74
CA ARG A 66 18.66 -17.53 -1.61
C ARG A 66 17.37 -16.88 -2.12
N PHE A 67 17.46 -16.07 -3.17
CA PHE A 67 16.30 -15.50 -3.87
C PHE A 67 15.35 -16.61 -4.35
N ASP A 68 15.89 -17.60 -5.08
CA ASP A 68 15.10 -18.72 -5.61
C ASP A 68 14.48 -19.55 -4.47
N ALA A 69 15.20 -19.76 -3.37
CA ALA A 69 14.70 -20.47 -2.19
C ALA A 69 13.54 -19.72 -1.50
N LEU A 70 13.60 -18.39 -1.40
CA LEU A 70 12.53 -17.58 -0.82
C LEU A 70 11.31 -17.52 -1.74
N THR A 71 11.51 -17.18 -3.01
CA THR A 71 10.40 -16.99 -3.95
C THR A 71 9.66 -18.29 -4.29
N SER A 72 10.34 -19.44 -4.22
CA SER A 72 9.68 -20.76 -4.37
C SER A 72 8.66 -21.08 -3.26
N GLN A 73 8.73 -20.40 -2.11
CA GLN A 73 7.76 -20.56 -1.03
C GLN A 73 6.48 -19.77 -1.26
N PHE A 74 6.50 -18.72 -2.09
CA PHE A 74 5.35 -17.81 -2.28
C PHE A 74 4.08 -18.56 -2.69
N ALA A 75 4.19 -19.55 -3.57
CA ALA A 75 3.07 -20.36 -4.03
C ALA A 75 2.39 -21.23 -2.94
N ARG A 76 2.99 -21.31 -1.75
CA ARG A 76 2.42 -22.05 -0.61
C ARG A 76 1.78 -21.12 0.41
N LEU A 77 2.07 -19.82 0.33
CA LEU A 77 1.60 -18.85 1.31
C LEU A 77 0.12 -18.54 1.11
N ARG A 78 -0.58 -18.46 2.23
CA ARG A 78 -1.99 -18.12 2.34
C ARG A 78 -2.09 -16.74 3.00
N VAL A 79 -2.52 -15.74 2.22
CA VAL A 79 -2.46 -14.34 2.64
C VAL A 79 -3.86 -13.73 2.67
N GLY A 80 -4.25 -13.21 3.83
CA GLY A 80 -5.42 -12.35 3.98
C GLY A 80 -5.03 -10.88 3.71
N VAL A 81 -5.91 -10.14 3.06
CA VAL A 81 -5.79 -8.69 2.92
C VAL A 81 -7.09 -8.06 3.38
N ILE A 82 -7.07 -7.50 4.61
CA ILE A 82 -8.20 -6.74 5.13
C ILE A 82 -7.96 -5.25 4.94
N GLY A 83 -8.94 -4.55 4.39
CA GLY A 83 -8.79 -3.11 4.20
C GLY A 83 -9.74 -2.51 3.18
N ASP A 84 -9.46 -1.25 2.83
CA ASP A 84 -10.27 -0.48 1.92
C ASP A 84 -9.99 -0.91 0.48
N PHE A 85 -10.98 -1.48 -0.18
CA PHE A 85 -10.93 -1.82 -1.58
C PHE A 85 -11.61 -0.72 -2.39
N SER A 86 -10.96 -0.28 -3.46
CA SER A 86 -11.51 0.69 -4.40
C SER A 86 -11.43 0.19 -5.83
N LEU A 87 -12.23 0.81 -6.70
CA LEU A 87 -12.11 0.70 -8.14
C LEU A 87 -11.32 1.89 -8.67
N ASP A 88 -10.15 1.65 -9.25
CA ASP A 88 -9.46 2.64 -10.07
C ASP A 88 -10.00 2.53 -11.50
N ARG A 89 -10.75 3.57 -11.94
CA ARG A 89 -11.39 3.62 -13.25
C ARG A 89 -10.73 4.68 -14.11
N TYR A 90 -10.30 4.33 -15.29
CA TYR A 90 -9.67 5.23 -16.25
C TYR A 90 -10.60 5.41 -17.46
N PHE A 91 -10.91 6.64 -17.80
CA PHE A 91 -11.66 7.02 -18.99
C PHE A 91 -10.69 7.57 -20.05
N ASP A 92 -10.39 6.76 -21.07
CA ASP A 92 -9.56 7.20 -22.17
C ASP A 92 -10.42 8.05 -23.13
N ILE A 93 -10.06 9.33 -23.29
CA ILE A 93 -10.78 10.35 -24.07
C ILE A 93 -9.95 10.70 -25.29
N ASP A 94 -10.58 10.63 -26.47
CA ASP A 94 -10.02 11.11 -27.73
C ASP A 94 -10.51 12.54 -27.99
N PRO A 95 -9.63 13.56 -27.95
CA PRO A 95 -10.06 14.94 -28.19
C PRO A 95 -10.57 15.20 -29.61
N ALA A 96 -10.24 14.35 -30.59
CA ALA A 96 -10.80 14.44 -31.93
C ALA A 96 -12.30 14.10 -32.00
N LYS A 97 -12.84 13.48 -30.96
CA LYS A 97 -14.26 13.15 -30.78
C LYS A 97 -15.01 14.11 -29.85
N ALA A 98 -14.37 15.24 -29.51
CA ALA A 98 -15.01 16.25 -28.66
C ALA A 98 -16.20 16.86 -29.38
N GLU A 99 -17.28 17.10 -28.63
CA GLU A 99 -18.49 17.76 -29.12
C GLU A 99 -19.04 18.73 -28.07
N THR A 100 -20.06 19.48 -28.42
CA THR A 100 -20.75 20.40 -27.52
C THR A 100 -22.14 19.85 -27.23
N SER A 101 -22.56 19.81 -25.98
CA SER A 101 -23.92 19.45 -25.58
C SER A 101 -24.91 20.43 -26.18
N LEU A 102 -25.88 19.92 -26.91
CA LEU A 102 -26.97 20.73 -27.48
C LEU A 102 -27.86 21.36 -26.42
N GLU A 103 -27.94 20.73 -25.23
CA GLU A 103 -28.82 21.18 -24.15
C GLU A 103 -28.16 22.25 -23.29
N THR A 104 -26.85 22.11 -23.01
CA THR A 104 -26.14 22.96 -22.02
C THR A 104 -25.10 23.88 -22.63
N GLY A 105 -24.70 23.66 -23.88
CA GLY A 105 -23.60 24.37 -24.53
C GLY A 105 -22.22 24.07 -23.94
N LEU A 106 -22.12 23.11 -23.03
CA LEU A 106 -20.84 22.71 -22.40
C LEU A 106 -20.09 21.67 -23.23
N PRO A 107 -18.75 21.62 -23.12
CA PRO A 107 -17.94 20.58 -23.78
C PRO A 107 -18.34 19.17 -23.30
N VAL A 108 -18.46 18.22 -24.24
CA VAL A 108 -18.65 16.80 -23.97
C VAL A 108 -17.36 16.05 -24.26
N HIS A 109 -16.89 15.31 -23.27
CA HIS A 109 -15.75 14.41 -23.40
C HIS A 109 -16.23 12.99 -23.71
N ASN A 110 -16.08 12.57 -24.98
CA ASN A 110 -16.46 11.23 -25.37
C ASN A 110 -15.40 10.21 -24.99
N VAL A 111 -15.78 9.27 -24.10
CA VAL A 111 -14.94 8.19 -23.64
C VAL A 111 -14.88 7.09 -24.69
N THR A 112 -13.69 6.79 -25.18
CA THR A 112 -13.47 5.76 -26.20
C THR A 112 -13.11 4.40 -25.62
N ARG A 113 -12.61 4.38 -24.40
CA ARG A 113 -12.25 3.14 -23.68
C ARG A 113 -12.36 3.37 -22.17
N VAL A 114 -12.91 2.37 -21.48
CA VAL A 114 -12.93 2.29 -20.01
C VAL A 114 -11.96 1.18 -19.57
N ARG A 115 -11.06 1.52 -18.66
CA ARG A 115 -10.15 0.55 -18.00
C ARG A 115 -10.42 0.60 -16.50
N CYS A 116 -10.46 -0.59 -15.89
CA CYS A 116 -10.70 -0.74 -14.45
C CYS A 116 -9.63 -1.64 -13.85
N SER A 117 -9.15 -1.28 -12.67
CA SER A 117 -8.26 -2.10 -11.86
C SER A 117 -8.63 -2.00 -10.38
N PRO A 118 -8.33 -3.04 -9.59
CA PRO A 118 -8.48 -2.96 -8.14
C PRO A 118 -7.51 -1.91 -7.59
N GLY A 119 -8.00 -0.99 -6.75
CA GLY A 119 -7.20 0.03 -6.08
C GLY A 119 -7.09 -0.21 -4.58
N ALA A 120 -6.24 0.53 -3.89
CA ALA A 120 -6.00 0.45 -2.46
C ALA A 120 -5.59 -0.97 -2.02
N ALA A 121 -6.32 -1.62 -1.10
CA ALA A 121 -6.10 -3.02 -0.72
C ALA A 121 -6.15 -3.97 -1.94
N GLY A 122 -6.97 -3.64 -2.95
CA GLY A 122 -7.04 -4.40 -4.19
C GLY A 122 -5.76 -4.36 -5.02
N ASN A 123 -5.03 -3.24 -5.00
CA ASN A 123 -3.72 -3.15 -5.64
C ASN A 123 -2.67 -4.01 -4.93
N ILE A 124 -2.73 -4.11 -3.59
CA ILE A 124 -1.89 -5.04 -2.84
C ILE A 124 -2.19 -6.49 -3.25
N VAL A 125 -3.48 -6.86 -3.33
CA VAL A 125 -3.90 -8.22 -3.79
C VAL A 125 -3.36 -8.51 -5.19
N GLN A 126 -3.42 -7.55 -6.10
CA GLN A 126 -2.89 -7.68 -7.45
C GLN A 126 -1.37 -7.92 -7.46
N ASN A 127 -0.63 -7.19 -6.63
CA ASN A 127 0.83 -7.38 -6.47
C ASN A 127 1.18 -8.74 -5.85
N LEU A 128 0.41 -9.20 -4.85
CA LEU A 128 0.58 -10.54 -4.26
C LEU A 128 0.36 -11.65 -5.29
N GLY A 129 -0.70 -11.55 -6.10
CA GLY A 129 -0.98 -12.51 -7.18
C GLY A 129 0.11 -12.51 -8.26
N ALA A 130 0.62 -11.33 -8.66
CA ALA A 130 1.70 -11.21 -9.62
C ALA A 130 3.02 -11.81 -9.11
N LEU A 131 3.28 -11.69 -7.80
CA LEU A 131 4.42 -12.33 -7.13
C LEU A 131 4.24 -13.83 -6.93
N GLY A 132 3.06 -14.38 -7.25
CA GLY A 132 2.80 -15.83 -7.20
C GLY A 132 2.43 -16.35 -5.81
N ALA A 133 1.77 -15.55 -4.96
CA ALA A 133 1.17 -16.03 -3.72
C ALA A 133 0.15 -17.15 -3.99
N GLY A 134 0.06 -18.14 -3.10
CA GLY A 134 -0.76 -19.34 -3.31
C GLY A 134 -2.25 -19.04 -3.21
N THR A 135 -2.73 -18.65 -2.04
CA THR A 135 -4.13 -18.29 -1.83
C THR A 135 -4.24 -16.90 -1.26
N LEU A 136 -5.16 -16.11 -1.82
CA LEU A 136 -5.40 -14.73 -1.45
C LEU A 136 -6.87 -14.57 -1.02
N TRP A 137 -7.09 -14.07 0.19
CA TRP A 137 -8.40 -13.73 0.70
C TRP A 137 -8.55 -12.23 0.90
N PRO A 138 -9.13 -11.51 -0.06
CA PRO A 138 -9.62 -10.16 0.16
C PRO A 138 -10.72 -10.16 1.23
N ILE A 139 -10.57 -9.31 2.26
CA ILE A 139 -11.52 -9.13 3.35
C ILE A 139 -11.89 -7.65 3.38
N GLY A 140 -13.08 -7.34 2.93
CA GLY A 140 -13.56 -5.97 2.77
C GLY A 140 -14.94 -5.96 2.18
N PHE A 141 -15.38 -4.80 1.70
CA PHE A 141 -16.71 -4.68 1.10
C PHE A 141 -16.69 -3.87 -0.21
N CYS A 142 -17.73 -4.08 -1.00
CA CYS A 142 -18.15 -3.16 -2.07
C CYS A 142 -19.67 -2.95 -2.02
N GLY A 143 -20.14 -1.94 -2.74
CA GLY A 143 -21.56 -1.70 -2.94
C GLY A 143 -22.20 -2.72 -3.88
N GLU A 144 -23.52 -2.85 -3.79
CA GLU A 144 -24.35 -3.51 -4.82
C GLU A 144 -24.60 -2.54 -5.96
N ASP A 145 -23.51 -2.09 -6.62
CA ASP A 145 -23.53 -1.10 -7.69
C ASP A 145 -22.66 -1.55 -8.88
N GLY A 146 -22.67 -0.77 -9.96
CA GLY A 146 -21.91 -1.08 -11.17
C GLY A 146 -20.41 -1.10 -10.93
N GLU A 147 -19.93 -0.21 -10.07
CA GLU A 147 -18.53 -0.13 -9.66
C GLU A 147 -18.11 -1.37 -8.88
N GLY A 148 -18.98 -1.89 -7.99
CA GLY A 148 -18.78 -3.14 -7.25
C GLY A 148 -18.70 -4.35 -8.18
N PHE A 149 -19.54 -4.41 -9.20
CA PHE A 149 -19.47 -5.44 -10.22
C PHE A 149 -18.11 -5.44 -10.94
N GLU A 150 -17.63 -4.26 -11.36
CA GLU A 150 -16.32 -4.11 -12.03
C GLU A 150 -15.16 -4.46 -11.09
N LEU A 151 -15.21 -4.04 -9.82
CA LEU A 151 -14.20 -4.37 -8.82
C LEU A 151 -14.12 -5.88 -8.58
N LEU A 152 -15.24 -6.54 -8.37
CA LEU A 152 -15.29 -8.00 -8.16
C LEU A 152 -14.79 -8.76 -9.38
N LYS A 153 -15.13 -8.31 -10.59
CA LYS A 153 -14.62 -8.87 -11.84
C LYS A 153 -13.09 -8.76 -11.91
N ALA A 154 -12.56 -7.60 -11.56
CA ALA A 154 -11.12 -7.35 -11.58
C ALA A 154 -10.37 -8.17 -10.51
N LEU A 155 -10.92 -8.29 -9.29
CA LEU A 155 -10.34 -9.12 -8.22
C LEU A 155 -10.36 -10.62 -8.59
N ARG A 156 -11.44 -11.13 -9.19
CA ARG A 156 -11.51 -12.54 -9.64
C ARG A 156 -10.47 -12.89 -10.71
N ALA A 157 -9.99 -11.91 -11.46
CA ALA A 157 -8.97 -12.12 -12.47
C ALA A 157 -7.56 -12.27 -11.89
N VAL A 158 -7.35 -11.95 -10.60
CA VAL A 158 -6.06 -12.09 -9.93
C VAL A 158 -5.84 -13.55 -9.56
N PRO A 159 -4.71 -14.16 -9.95
CA PRO A 159 -4.41 -15.54 -9.59
C PRO A 159 -4.44 -15.79 -8.07
N GLY A 160 -5.03 -16.90 -7.64
CA GLY A 160 -5.08 -17.32 -6.25
C GLY A 160 -6.16 -16.62 -5.40
N VAL A 161 -6.94 -15.69 -5.94
CA VAL A 161 -7.99 -14.98 -5.19
C VAL A 161 -9.22 -15.85 -4.98
N SER A 162 -9.67 -15.96 -3.71
CA SER A 162 -11.02 -16.36 -3.31
C SER A 162 -11.76 -15.16 -2.72
N LEU A 163 -12.97 -14.90 -3.19
CA LEU A 163 -13.85 -13.82 -2.73
C LEU A 163 -14.88 -14.26 -1.68
N ASP A 164 -14.74 -15.46 -1.11
CA ASP A 164 -15.72 -16.02 -0.17
C ASP A 164 -15.90 -15.18 1.11
N ASN A 165 -14.92 -14.31 1.41
CA ASN A 165 -14.91 -13.42 2.57
C ASN A 165 -15.00 -11.95 2.18
N PHE A 166 -15.43 -11.64 0.94
CA PHE A 166 -15.60 -10.28 0.45
C PHE A 166 -17.07 -9.92 0.40
N LEU A 167 -17.47 -8.90 1.18
CA LEU A 167 -18.87 -8.54 1.35
C LEU A 167 -19.40 -7.70 0.18
N ARG A 168 -20.66 -7.94 -0.17
CA ARG A 168 -21.46 -7.04 -0.99
C ARG A 168 -22.59 -6.52 -0.14
N THR A 169 -22.79 -5.21 -0.13
CA THR A 169 -23.82 -4.59 0.71
C THR A 169 -24.51 -3.43 -0.02
N PRO A 170 -25.83 -3.30 0.08
CA PRO A 170 -26.55 -2.15 -0.45
C PRO A 170 -26.32 -0.86 0.38
N ASP A 171 -25.83 -0.99 1.62
CA ASP A 171 -25.69 0.12 2.56
C ASP A 171 -24.47 0.99 2.31
N ARG A 172 -23.59 0.58 1.40
CA ARG A 172 -22.35 1.28 1.06
C ARG A 172 -22.20 1.44 -0.44
N ARG A 173 -21.51 2.51 -0.84
CA ARG A 173 -21.04 2.67 -2.23
C ARG A 173 -19.65 2.04 -2.37
N THR A 174 -19.36 1.51 -3.54
CA THR A 174 -18.00 1.08 -3.88
C THR A 174 -17.11 2.31 -3.98
N PHE A 175 -16.05 2.36 -3.19
CA PHE A 175 -15.03 3.42 -3.35
C PHE A 175 -14.50 3.39 -4.76
N THR A 176 -14.57 4.52 -5.46
CA THR A 176 -14.16 4.59 -6.87
C THR A 176 -13.36 5.87 -7.11
N TYR A 177 -12.26 5.75 -7.82
CA TYR A 177 -11.44 6.87 -8.26
C TYR A 177 -11.42 6.90 -9.78
N THR A 178 -12.25 7.75 -10.37
CA THR A 178 -12.34 7.87 -11.84
C THR A 178 -11.39 8.93 -12.34
N LYS A 179 -10.46 8.54 -13.22
CA LYS A 179 -9.41 9.36 -13.82
C LYS A 179 -9.68 9.54 -15.32
N PRO A 180 -10.27 10.65 -15.76
CA PRO A 180 -10.41 10.94 -17.17
C PRO A 180 -9.06 11.34 -17.77
N LEU A 181 -8.60 10.62 -18.81
CA LEU A 181 -7.31 10.80 -19.46
C LEU A 181 -7.50 11.21 -20.92
N VAL A 182 -7.07 12.42 -21.27
CA VAL A 182 -7.09 12.91 -22.65
C VAL A 182 -5.83 12.45 -23.37
N HIS A 183 -6.00 11.65 -24.42
CA HIS A 183 -4.91 11.10 -25.21
C HIS A 183 -4.68 11.98 -26.45
N GLN A 184 -3.49 12.57 -26.55
CA GLN A 184 -3.03 13.29 -27.74
C GLN A 184 -1.94 12.49 -28.47
N PRO A 185 -1.91 12.49 -29.81
CA PRO A 185 -0.86 11.80 -30.55
C PRO A 185 0.54 12.23 -30.08
N SER A 186 1.41 11.25 -29.86
CA SER A 186 2.82 11.45 -29.47
C SER A 186 3.08 12.21 -28.16
N LYS A 187 2.07 12.37 -27.30
CA LYS A 187 2.21 12.99 -25.98
C LYS A 187 1.74 12.04 -24.88
N ALA A 188 2.25 12.23 -23.68
CA ALA A 188 1.71 11.57 -22.50
C ALA A 188 0.24 12.00 -22.30
N PRO A 189 -0.63 11.08 -21.83
CA PRO A 189 -2.01 11.44 -21.49
C PRO A 189 -2.06 12.56 -20.44
N VAL A 190 -3.05 13.43 -20.58
CA VAL A 190 -3.31 14.50 -19.61
C VAL A 190 -4.52 14.11 -18.77
N GLU A 191 -4.32 13.98 -17.46
CA GLU A 191 -5.41 13.73 -16.52
C GLU A 191 -6.21 15.02 -16.30
N LEU A 192 -7.52 14.92 -16.46
CA LEU A 192 -8.48 15.97 -16.09
C LEU A 192 -8.81 15.85 -14.59
N SER A 193 -9.78 16.66 -14.13
CA SER A 193 -10.27 16.56 -12.75
C SER A 193 -10.82 15.18 -12.45
N ARG A 194 -10.32 14.55 -11.39
CA ARG A 194 -10.73 13.23 -10.94
C ARG A 194 -12.13 13.27 -10.31
N LEU A 195 -12.91 12.21 -10.50
CA LEU A 195 -14.23 12.03 -9.91
C LEU A 195 -14.18 10.86 -8.91
N ASP A 196 -14.40 11.18 -7.63
CA ASP A 196 -14.30 10.20 -6.55
C ASP A 196 -15.66 9.87 -5.96
N ILE A 197 -15.98 8.57 -5.84
CA ILE A 197 -17.11 8.06 -5.06
C ILE A 197 -16.57 7.58 -3.73
N LYS A 198 -17.09 8.12 -2.62
CA LYS A 198 -16.70 7.81 -1.25
C LYS A 198 -17.89 7.57 -0.36
N ASN A 199 -17.68 6.84 0.73
CA ASN A 199 -18.63 6.77 1.84
C ASN A 199 -18.34 7.91 2.83
N TRP A 200 -19.39 8.57 3.30
CA TRP A 200 -19.28 9.76 4.17
C TRP A 200 -19.75 9.51 5.60
N LEU A 201 -20.40 8.38 5.84
CA LEU A 201 -20.86 7.94 7.15
C LEU A 201 -20.02 6.78 7.66
N PRO A 202 -19.91 6.60 8.97
CA PRO A 202 -19.23 5.43 9.56
C PRO A 202 -19.77 4.12 9.00
N THR A 203 -18.90 3.12 8.91
CA THR A 203 -19.26 1.78 8.46
C THR A 203 -20.29 1.17 9.41
N PRO A 204 -21.41 0.60 8.92
CA PRO A 204 -22.43 -0.03 9.76
C PRO A 204 -21.86 -1.16 10.61
N SER A 205 -22.39 -1.31 11.81
CA SER A 205 -21.89 -2.30 12.79
C SER A 205 -22.07 -3.74 12.37
N ASP A 206 -23.09 -4.05 11.58
CA ASP A 206 -23.32 -5.38 11.00
C ASP A 206 -22.25 -5.72 9.97
N VAL A 207 -21.85 -4.77 9.12
CA VAL A 207 -20.72 -4.92 8.18
C VAL A 207 -19.41 -5.14 8.96
N GLU A 208 -19.17 -4.37 10.05
CA GLU A 208 -18.00 -4.59 10.91
C GLU A 208 -17.99 -5.98 11.55
N GLU A 209 -19.15 -6.46 12.00
CA GLU A 209 -19.30 -7.78 12.63
C GLU A 209 -19.02 -8.91 11.62
N GLU A 210 -19.58 -8.83 10.40
CA GLU A 210 -19.34 -9.81 9.34
C GLU A 210 -17.86 -9.88 8.97
N LEU A 211 -17.19 -8.74 8.82
CA LEU A 211 -15.74 -8.69 8.57
C LEU A 211 -14.94 -9.26 9.75
N GLY A 212 -15.38 -9.01 10.99
CA GLY A 212 -14.80 -9.59 12.20
C GLY A 212 -14.96 -11.13 12.24
N ILE A 213 -16.11 -11.66 11.80
CA ILE A 213 -16.34 -13.09 11.67
C ILE A 213 -15.41 -13.69 10.62
N ALA A 214 -15.29 -13.06 9.45
CA ALA A 214 -14.38 -13.50 8.40
C ALA A 214 -12.91 -13.58 8.89
N LEU A 215 -12.43 -12.57 9.62
CA LEU A 215 -11.10 -12.57 10.23
C LEU A 215 -10.90 -13.74 11.22
N ARG A 216 -11.87 -13.98 12.10
CA ARG A 216 -11.78 -15.07 13.07
C ARG A 216 -11.75 -16.43 12.42
N ASN A 217 -12.56 -16.64 11.38
CA ASN A 217 -12.65 -17.91 10.66
C ASN A 217 -11.38 -18.20 9.84
N LEU A 218 -10.83 -17.18 9.18
CA LEU A 218 -9.63 -17.34 8.37
C LEU A 218 -8.34 -17.38 9.19
N GLY A 219 -8.32 -16.80 10.37
CA GLY A 219 -7.10 -16.62 11.18
C GLY A 219 -6.23 -17.87 11.31
N PRO A 220 -6.79 -19.07 11.62
CA PRO A 220 -6.02 -20.32 11.73
C PRO A 220 -5.37 -20.76 10.42
N GLU A 221 -5.89 -20.30 9.28
CA GLU A 221 -5.43 -20.70 7.96
C GLU A 221 -4.37 -19.78 7.37
N LEU A 222 -4.23 -18.54 7.92
CA LEU A 222 -3.36 -17.53 7.36
C LEU A 222 -1.90 -17.73 7.75
N ASP A 223 -1.01 -17.57 6.79
CA ASP A 223 0.43 -17.42 7.02
C ASP A 223 0.81 -15.94 7.17
N ALA A 224 0.06 -15.02 6.51
CA ALA A 224 0.19 -13.59 6.67
C ALA A 224 -1.15 -12.85 6.51
N LEU A 225 -1.26 -11.68 7.15
CA LEU A 225 -2.37 -10.75 7.00
C LEU A 225 -1.82 -9.34 6.72
N ILE A 226 -2.41 -8.66 5.76
CA ILE A 226 -2.16 -7.24 5.51
C ILE A 226 -3.38 -6.45 5.95
N VAL A 227 -3.16 -5.35 6.69
CA VAL A 227 -4.19 -4.40 7.10
C VAL A 227 -3.93 -3.09 6.36
N MET A 228 -4.80 -2.74 5.40
CA MET A 228 -4.65 -1.56 4.54
C MET A 228 -5.74 -0.51 4.83
N ASP A 229 -5.35 0.62 5.41
CA ASP A 229 -6.22 1.72 5.80
C ASP A 229 -6.02 2.92 4.85
N GLN A 230 -7.01 3.17 3.99
CA GLN A 230 -6.92 4.20 2.94
C GLN A 230 -8.12 5.13 2.86
N ALA A 231 -9.27 4.81 3.48
CA ALA A 231 -10.48 5.62 3.38
C ALA A 231 -10.23 7.03 3.95
N GLY A 232 -10.50 8.07 3.12
CA GLY A 232 -10.23 9.46 3.48
C GLY A 232 -11.20 10.08 4.50
N VAL A 233 -12.25 9.35 4.87
CA VAL A 233 -13.25 9.76 5.86
C VAL A 233 -13.10 8.86 7.08
N PRO A 234 -12.95 9.40 8.29
CA PRO A 234 -12.78 8.61 9.50
C PRO A 234 -13.89 7.57 9.65
N ASP A 235 -13.50 6.33 9.95
CA ASP A 235 -14.35 5.17 10.21
C ASP A 235 -15.37 4.82 9.10
N ALA A 236 -15.26 5.44 7.91
CA ALA A 236 -16.13 5.17 6.76
C ALA A 236 -15.61 4.03 5.86
N GLY A 237 -14.41 3.51 6.15
CA GLY A 237 -13.77 2.38 5.48
C GLY A 237 -13.90 1.07 6.25
N VAL A 238 -13.05 0.12 5.88
CA VAL A 238 -12.98 -1.20 6.54
C VAL A 238 -12.23 -1.13 7.87
N VAL A 239 -11.15 -0.33 7.94
CA VAL A 239 -10.25 -0.31 9.11
C VAL A 239 -10.80 0.64 10.18
N THR A 240 -11.83 0.20 10.89
CA THR A 240 -12.45 0.91 12.00
C THR A 240 -11.83 0.49 13.35
N PRO A 241 -12.14 1.18 14.46
CA PRO A 241 -11.74 0.74 15.81
C PRO A 241 -12.23 -0.67 16.16
N ALA A 242 -13.40 -1.09 15.65
CA ALA A 242 -13.92 -2.43 15.84
C ALA A 242 -13.05 -3.48 15.15
N ILE A 243 -12.71 -3.25 13.88
CA ILE A 243 -11.83 -4.13 13.10
C ILE A 243 -10.43 -4.20 13.72
N LEU A 244 -9.88 -3.08 14.18
CA LEU A 244 -8.57 -3.08 14.85
C LEU A 244 -8.58 -3.90 16.15
N ARG A 245 -9.71 -3.98 16.87
CA ARG A 245 -9.86 -4.90 18.01
C ARG A 245 -9.81 -6.36 17.54
N HIS A 246 -10.52 -6.72 16.47
CA HIS A 246 -10.45 -8.09 15.90
C HIS A 246 -9.05 -8.45 15.42
N VAL A 247 -8.34 -7.53 14.77
CA VAL A 247 -6.93 -7.74 14.35
C VAL A 247 -6.03 -7.96 15.58
N ARG A 248 -6.19 -7.17 16.64
CA ARG A 248 -5.45 -7.35 17.89
C ARG A 248 -5.71 -8.74 18.49
N ASP A 249 -6.96 -9.13 18.63
CA ASP A 249 -7.33 -10.41 19.22
C ASP A 249 -6.81 -11.59 18.37
N LEU A 250 -6.84 -11.44 17.06
CA LEU A 250 -6.25 -12.40 16.13
C LEU A 250 -4.73 -12.56 16.36
N THR A 251 -4.00 -11.45 16.52
CA THR A 251 -2.54 -11.51 16.76
C THR A 251 -2.17 -12.14 18.09
N LEU A 252 -3.04 -12.01 19.09
CA LEU A 252 -2.87 -12.66 20.39
C LEU A 252 -3.14 -14.17 20.32
N ALA A 253 -4.17 -14.57 19.56
CA ALA A 253 -4.50 -15.97 19.33
C ALA A 253 -3.48 -16.69 18.42
N HIS A 254 -2.91 -15.98 17.45
CA HIS A 254 -1.98 -16.51 16.46
C HIS A 254 -0.64 -15.76 16.45
N PRO A 255 0.24 -15.91 17.45
CA PRO A 255 1.46 -15.13 17.61
C PRO A 255 2.49 -15.33 16.50
N ARG A 256 2.36 -16.39 15.70
CA ARG A 256 3.22 -16.66 14.53
C ARG A 256 2.74 -16.00 13.25
N LEU A 257 1.52 -15.48 13.22
CA LEU A 257 0.96 -14.81 12.04
C LEU A 257 1.72 -13.51 11.78
N PHE A 258 2.19 -13.34 10.55
CA PHE A 258 2.79 -12.09 10.10
C PHE A 258 1.67 -11.09 9.77
N VAL A 259 1.51 -10.05 10.57
CA VAL A 259 0.51 -9.01 10.32
C VAL A 259 1.19 -7.71 9.99
N VAL A 260 1.05 -7.25 8.74
CA VAL A 260 1.63 -6.01 8.23
C VAL A 260 0.54 -4.95 8.11
N ALA A 261 0.78 -3.79 8.68
CA ALA A 261 -0.13 -2.64 8.60
C ALA A 261 0.46 -1.51 7.76
N ASP A 262 -0.37 -0.95 6.88
CA ASP A 262 -0.11 0.22 6.06
C ASP A 262 -1.30 1.18 6.17
N SER A 263 -1.09 2.44 6.51
CA SER A 263 -2.16 3.41 6.73
C SER A 263 -1.78 4.79 6.24
N ARG A 264 -2.63 5.38 5.41
CA ARG A 264 -2.51 6.80 5.00
C ARG A 264 -2.90 7.79 6.10
N HIS A 265 -3.58 7.31 7.14
CA HIS A 265 -4.05 8.14 8.27
C HIS A 265 -3.18 8.01 9.51
N GLY A 266 -2.09 7.25 9.40
CA GLY A 266 -1.14 7.01 10.47
C GLY A 266 -1.46 5.76 11.30
N LEU A 267 -0.39 5.14 11.80
CA LEU A 267 -0.43 3.86 12.51
C LEU A 267 -0.59 3.99 14.03
N GLY A 268 -0.74 5.22 14.56
CA GLY A 268 -0.82 5.47 15.99
C GLY A 268 -2.03 4.84 16.70
N ARG A 269 -3.12 4.53 15.98
CA ARG A 269 -4.31 3.85 16.49
C ARG A 269 -4.24 2.32 16.42
N PHE A 270 -3.24 1.78 15.73
CA PHE A 270 -3.11 0.34 15.50
C PHE A 270 -2.53 -0.38 16.71
N PRO A 271 -2.90 -1.65 16.95
CA PRO A 271 -2.19 -2.49 17.90
C PRO A 271 -0.74 -2.71 17.41
N PRO A 272 0.16 -3.25 18.25
CA PRO A 272 1.53 -3.56 17.85
C PRO A 272 1.59 -4.61 16.74
N LEU A 273 1.83 -4.16 15.49
CA LEU A 273 1.95 -4.96 14.28
C LEU A 273 3.29 -4.68 13.59
N ILE A 274 3.58 -5.38 12.52
CA ILE A 274 4.65 -5.00 11.60
C ILE A 274 4.17 -3.74 10.87
N PHE A 275 4.87 -2.63 11.07
CA PHE A 275 4.48 -1.35 10.47
C PHE A 275 5.28 -1.08 9.21
N LYS A 276 4.58 -0.76 8.12
CA LYS A 276 5.16 -0.15 6.93
C LYS A 276 4.54 1.23 6.74
N MET A 277 5.36 2.23 6.54
CA MET A 277 4.96 3.62 6.37
C MET A 277 5.96 4.37 5.48
N ASN A 278 5.57 5.53 4.97
CA ASN A 278 6.51 6.43 4.31
C ASN A 278 7.15 7.40 5.32
N ALA A 279 8.13 8.20 4.86
CA ALA A 279 8.84 9.15 5.72
C ALA A 279 7.94 10.22 6.35
N ALA A 280 6.89 10.66 5.64
CA ALA A 280 5.96 11.67 6.16
C ALA A 280 5.04 11.07 7.25
N GLU A 281 4.50 9.89 7.02
CA GLU A 281 3.71 9.12 7.99
C GLU A 281 4.53 8.79 9.25
N PHE A 282 5.80 8.41 9.05
CA PHE A 282 6.73 8.17 10.16
C PHE A 282 7.00 9.46 10.95
N ALA A 283 7.20 10.59 10.27
CA ALA A 283 7.42 11.87 10.93
C ALA A 283 6.23 12.27 11.82
N VAL A 284 5.00 12.05 11.35
CA VAL A 284 3.78 12.29 12.14
C VAL A 284 3.74 11.39 13.37
N LEU A 285 4.02 10.09 13.20
CA LEU A 285 3.96 9.10 14.29
C LEU A 285 5.08 9.31 15.34
N ASN A 286 6.28 9.68 14.90
CA ASN A 286 7.48 9.79 15.75
C ASN A 286 7.77 11.22 16.25
N GLY A 287 6.98 12.22 15.80
CA GLY A 287 7.19 13.64 16.16
C GLY A 287 8.43 14.26 15.52
N GLY A 288 8.77 13.85 14.30
CA GLY A 288 9.96 14.28 13.57
C GLY A 288 9.67 15.02 12.26
N ARG A 289 10.64 14.99 11.34
CA ARG A 289 10.57 15.58 10.00
C ARG A 289 10.66 14.50 8.93
N ALA A 290 9.91 14.66 7.84
CA ALA A 290 9.91 13.72 6.71
C ALA A 290 11.26 13.69 5.95
N ASP A 291 11.99 14.81 5.95
CA ASP A 291 13.32 14.97 5.34
C ASP A 291 14.49 14.67 6.29
N ALA A 292 14.22 14.06 7.45
CA ALA A 292 15.23 13.71 8.45
C ALA A 292 16.42 12.94 7.84
N ALA A 293 17.59 13.14 8.43
CA ALA A 293 18.80 12.43 8.00
C ALA A 293 18.70 10.92 8.29
N LEU A 294 19.39 10.12 7.49
CA LEU A 294 19.35 8.66 7.59
C LEU A 294 19.68 8.12 9.01
N PRO A 295 20.67 8.64 9.74
CA PRO A 295 20.94 8.21 11.11
C PRO A 295 19.76 8.47 12.07
N GLU A 296 19.06 9.59 11.90
CA GLU A 296 17.89 9.94 12.72
C GLU A 296 16.69 9.00 12.42
N LEU A 297 16.44 8.74 11.12
CA LEU A 297 15.42 7.77 10.70
C LEU A 297 15.69 6.37 11.24
N LYS A 298 16.94 5.90 11.16
CA LYS A 298 17.36 4.60 11.71
C LYS A 298 17.14 4.52 13.22
N ALA A 299 17.61 5.52 13.97
CA ALA A 299 17.41 5.57 15.43
C ALA A 299 15.92 5.64 15.81
N GLY A 300 15.11 6.38 15.05
CA GLY A 300 13.66 6.44 15.25
C GLY A 300 12.98 5.09 14.96
N ALA A 301 13.37 4.43 13.88
CA ALA A 301 12.86 3.09 13.53
C ALA A 301 13.20 2.05 14.62
N GLU A 302 14.41 2.08 15.16
CA GLU A 302 14.82 1.19 16.27
C GLU A 302 14.00 1.43 17.54
N ARG A 303 13.77 2.69 17.90
CA ARG A 303 12.91 3.02 19.04
C ARG A 303 11.49 2.50 18.85
N LEU A 304 10.91 2.72 17.67
CA LEU A 304 9.55 2.26 17.37
C LEU A 304 9.47 0.74 17.34
N ALA A 305 10.43 0.06 16.71
CA ALA A 305 10.48 -1.41 16.67
C ALA A 305 10.63 -2.01 18.08
N THR A 306 11.44 -1.40 18.94
CA THR A 306 11.59 -1.81 20.34
C THR A 306 10.30 -1.61 21.14
N ALA A 307 9.63 -0.47 20.97
CA ALA A 307 8.39 -0.15 21.66
C ALA A 307 7.23 -1.04 21.23
N SER A 308 7.08 -1.29 19.92
CA SER A 308 6.03 -2.16 19.37
C SER A 308 6.34 -3.66 19.49
N LYS A 309 7.60 -4.02 19.77
CA LYS A 309 8.12 -5.41 19.75
C LYS A 309 7.88 -6.08 18.38
N ARG A 310 7.86 -5.31 17.31
CA ARG A 310 7.59 -5.76 15.94
C ARG A 310 8.52 -5.04 14.96
N PRO A 311 8.83 -5.63 13.82
CA PRO A 311 9.56 -4.94 12.75
C PRO A 311 8.85 -3.68 12.26
N VAL A 312 9.64 -2.70 11.84
CA VAL A 312 9.19 -1.43 11.28
C VAL A 312 9.93 -1.17 9.97
N PHE A 313 9.21 -0.74 8.94
CA PHE A 313 9.75 -0.39 7.63
C PHE A 313 9.33 1.03 7.24
N ILE A 314 10.31 1.85 6.83
CA ILE A 314 10.08 3.25 6.42
C ILE A 314 10.58 3.41 5.00
N THR A 315 9.66 3.65 4.06
CA THR A 315 10.01 3.94 2.66
C THR A 315 10.41 5.40 2.51
N LEU A 316 11.50 5.64 1.80
CA LEU A 316 12.17 6.95 1.68
C LEU A 316 12.25 7.43 0.22
N ALA A 317 11.34 6.97 -0.64
CA ALA A 317 11.32 7.25 -2.09
C ALA A 317 12.70 6.95 -2.74
N GLU A 318 13.32 7.93 -3.37
CA GLU A 318 14.63 7.81 -4.04
C GLU A 318 15.78 7.44 -3.09
N ARG A 319 15.60 7.61 -1.77
CA ARG A 319 16.59 7.21 -0.75
C ARG A 319 16.50 5.74 -0.36
N GLY A 320 15.46 5.00 -0.80
CA GLY A 320 15.29 3.57 -0.52
C GLY A 320 14.38 3.26 0.67
N ILE A 321 14.77 2.34 1.53
CA ILE A 321 13.99 1.87 2.67
C ILE A 321 14.86 1.64 3.90
N VAL A 322 14.37 2.03 5.07
CA VAL A 322 14.94 1.69 6.39
C VAL A 322 14.07 0.63 7.03
N GLY A 323 14.69 -0.41 7.58
CA GLY A 323 14.03 -1.44 8.37
C GLY A 323 14.70 -1.62 9.73
N ALA A 324 13.90 -1.84 10.76
CA ALA A 324 14.37 -2.16 12.11
C ALA A 324 13.56 -3.30 12.71
N ALA A 325 14.19 -4.11 13.56
CA ALA A 325 13.53 -5.12 14.39
C ALA A 325 13.92 -4.95 15.85
N PRO A 326 13.13 -5.50 16.80
CA PRO A 326 13.47 -5.45 18.20
C PRO A 326 14.85 -6.05 18.47
N GLY A 327 15.73 -5.27 19.11
CA GLY A 327 17.09 -5.73 19.48
C GLY A 327 18.09 -5.87 18.34
N VAL A 328 17.72 -5.44 17.11
CA VAL A 328 18.61 -5.49 15.94
C VAL A 328 18.83 -4.07 15.42
N PRO A 329 20.10 -3.67 15.11
CA PRO A 329 20.38 -2.37 14.51
C PRO A 329 19.60 -2.16 13.22
N ALA A 330 19.10 -0.94 13.00
CA ALA A 330 18.36 -0.61 11.78
C ALA A 330 19.25 -0.70 10.54
N VAL A 331 18.70 -1.31 9.50
CA VAL A 331 19.33 -1.50 8.19
C VAL A 331 18.76 -0.49 7.21
N HIS A 332 19.55 -0.10 6.23
CA HIS A 332 19.12 0.73 5.10
C HIS A 332 19.46 0.03 3.80
N VAL A 333 18.45 -0.14 2.95
CA VAL A 333 18.61 -0.60 1.57
C VAL A 333 18.33 0.58 0.64
N PRO A 334 19.31 1.02 -0.17
CA PRO A 334 19.14 2.15 -1.08
C PRO A 334 18.18 1.80 -2.22
N ALA A 335 17.55 2.82 -2.81
CA ALA A 335 16.72 2.62 -3.99
C ALA A 335 17.53 2.16 -5.19
N LEU A 336 16.91 1.36 -6.04
CA LEU A 336 17.50 0.96 -7.32
C LEU A 336 17.49 2.16 -8.30
N PRO A 337 18.52 2.30 -9.14
CA PRO A 337 18.59 3.39 -10.11
C PRO A 337 17.36 3.45 -11.02
N VAL A 338 16.81 4.65 -11.19
CA VAL A 338 15.69 4.94 -12.09
C VAL A 338 16.17 4.87 -13.55
N ARG A 339 15.33 4.35 -14.47
CA ARG A 339 15.60 4.21 -15.90
C ARG A 339 14.45 4.79 -16.72
N GLY A 340 14.55 6.05 -17.13
CA GLY A 340 13.52 6.72 -17.92
C GLY A 340 12.42 7.38 -17.08
N GLY A 341 11.21 7.49 -17.66
CA GLY A 341 10.05 8.06 -16.96
C GLY A 341 9.54 7.16 -15.85
N ILE A 342 8.97 7.76 -14.80
CA ILE A 342 8.40 7.01 -13.67
C ILE A 342 6.99 7.51 -13.36
N ASP A 343 6.18 6.58 -12.84
CA ASP A 343 4.90 6.82 -12.17
C ASP A 343 4.97 6.15 -10.79
N ILE A 344 4.83 6.93 -9.73
CA ILE A 344 4.99 6.43 -8.36
C ILE A 344 3.73 5.77 -7.79
N VAL A 345 2.62 5.80 -8.54
CA VAL A 345 1.34 5.22 -8.11
C VAL A 345 1.50 3.69 -7.96
N GLY A 346 1.09 3.16 -6.81
CA GLY A 346 1.18 1.73 -6.50
C GLY A 346 2.55 1.24 -5.97
N ALA A 347 3.59 2.09 -5.96
CA ALA A 347 4.91 1.70 -5.42
C ALA A 347 4.83 1.28 -3.95
N GLY A 348 4.07 2.01 -3.12
CA GLY A 348 3.86 1.66 -1.71
C GLY A 348 3.21 0.30 -1.53
N ASP A 349 2.19 0.01 -2.33
CA ASP A 349 1.43 -1.25 -2.29
C ASP A 349 2.30 -2.44 -2.72
N SER A 350 3.14 -2.26 -3.74
CA SER A 350 4.10 -3.28 -4.18
C SER A 350 5.16 -3.59 -3.11
N VAL A 351 5.62 -2.55 -2.38
CA VAL A 351 6.51 -2.72 -1.22
C VAL A 351 5.82 -3.52 -0.12
N THR A 352 4.57 -3.19 0.22
CA THR A 352 3.79 -3.89 1.26
C THR A 352 3.59 -5.35 0.90
N ALA A 353 3.21 -5.65 -0.35
CA ALA A 353 3.04 -7.02 -0.85
C ALA A 353 4.36 -7.82 -0.80
N ALA A 354 5.44 -7.26 -1.34
CA ALA A 354 6.73 -7.95 -1.41
C ALA A 354 7.36 -8.18 -0.03
N LEU A 355 7.29 -7.18 0.90
CA LEU A 355 7.72 -7.33 2.29
C LEU A 355 6.96 -8.46 2.98
N THR A 356 5.64 -8.50 2.83
CA THR A 356 4.79 -9.49 3.48
C THR A 356 5.14 -10.90 3.03
N LEU A 357 5.21 -11.15 1.70
CA LEU A 357 5.58 -12.48 1.18
C LEU A 357 6.98 -12.89 1.57
N ALA A 358 7.94 -11.97 1.50
CA ALA A 358 9.33 -12.26 1.85
C ALA A 358 9.46 -12.65 3.33
N LEU A 359 8.85 -11.89 4.24
CA LEU A 359 8.89 -12.18 5.68
C LEU A 359 8.18 -13.51 6.01
N ALA A 360 7.01 -13.75 5.43
CA ALA A 360 6.28 -15.01 5.60
C ALA A 360 7.04 -16.22 5.04
N ALA A 361 7.83 -16.02 3.97
CA ALA A 361 8.73 -17.05 3.42
C ALA A 361 10.03 -17.24 4.23
N GLY A 362 10.24 -16.53 5.33
CA GLY A 362 11.40 -16.65 6.21
C GLY A 362 12.61 -15.82 5.77
N ALA A 363 12.38 -14.71 5.07
CA ALA A 363 13.43 -13.74 4.77
C ALA A 363 13.85 -12.97 6.03
N GLN A 364 15.14 -12.64 6.11
CA GLN A 364 15.62 -11.63 7.04
C GLN A 364 15.13 -10.24 6.60
N ILE A 365 15.11 -9.28 7.53
CA ILE A 365 14.62 -7.91 7.27
C ILE A 365 15.28 -7.29 6.04
N GLU A 366 16.60 -7.38 5.94
CA GLU A 366 17.34 -6.81 4.82
C GLU A 366 17.02 -7.51 3.49
N GLU A 367 16.85 -8.83 3.49
CA GLU A 367 16.43 -9.61 2.31
C GLU A 367 15.03 -9.20 1.85
N ALA A 368 14.09 -9.03 2.79
CA ALA A 368 12.73 -8.58 2.50
C ALA A 368 12.73 -7.16 1.90
N MET A 369 13.55 -6.26 2.42
CA MET A 369 13.70 -4.90 1.90
C MET A 369 14.30 -4.88 0.48
N VAL A 370 15.24 -5.76 0.18
CA VAL A 370 15.82 -5.91 -1.16
C VAL A 370 14.77 -6.34 -2.17
N LEU A 371 13.96 -7.35 -1.84
CA LEU A 371 12.83 -7.79 -2.69
C LEU A 371 11.80 -6.66 -2.89
N ALA A 372 11.46 -5.94 -1.82
CA ALA A 372 10.52 -4.83 -1.87
C ALA A 372 11.03 -3.67 -2.74
N GLN A 373 12.32 -3.32 -2.66
CA GLN A 373 12.93 -2.30 -3.51
C GLN A 373 12.95 -2.72 -4.98
N ALA A 374 13.19 -4.00 -5.27
CA ALA A 374 13.13 -4.51 -6.63
C ALA A 374 11.69 -4.43 -7.19
N ALA A 375 10.67 -4.82 -6.41
CA ALA A 375 9.27 -4.70 -6.79
C ALA A 375 8.88 -3.24 -7.07
N ALA A 376 9.17 -2.33 -6.14
CA ALA A 376 8.91 -0.91 -6.33
C ALA A 376 9.62 -0.36 -7.57
N SER A 377 10.89 -0.74 -7.79
CA SER A 377 11.65 -0.31 -8.97
C SER A 377 11.06 -0.79 -10.30
N ILE A 378 10.35 -1.91 -10.33
CA ILE A 378 9.65 -2.40 -11.52
C ILE A 378 8.35 -1.63 -11.71
N VAL A 379 7.56 -1.51 -10.65
CA VAL A 379 6.23 -0.88 -10.68
C VAL A 379 6.30 0.58 -11.12
N ILE A 380 7.24 1.36 -10.60
CA ILE A 380 7.36 2.79 -10.97
C ILE A 380 7.68 3.04 -12.45
N HIS A 381 8.13 2.03 -13.19
CA HIS A 381 8.40 2.15 -14.63
C HIS A 381 7.20 1.73 -15.50
N GLN A 382 6.10 1.27 -14.91
CA GLN A 382 4.86 0.91 -15.61
C GLN A 382 3.92 2.13 -15.64
N LEU A 383 4.12 3.02 -16.63
CA LEU A 383 3.44 4.31 -16.72
C LEU A 383 1.93 4.18 -16.98
N GLY A 384 1.13 5.03 -16.34
CA GLY A 384 -0.32 5.16 -16.60
C GLY A 384 -1.16 3.97 -16.12
N THR A 385 -0.65 3.19 -15.18
CA THR A 385 -1.36 2.08 -14.53
C THR A 385 -0.79 1.87 -13.12
N THR A 386 -1.58 1.27 -12.24
CA THR A 386 -1.06 0.68 -11.00
C THR A 386 -0.39 -0.64 -11.39
N GLY A 387 0.93 -0.61 -11.52
CA GLY A 387 1.70 -1.77 -11.99
C GLY A 387 1.82 -2.89 -10.97
N ALA A 388 2.31 -4.04 -11.43
CA ALA A 388 2.70 -5.15 -10.57
C ALA A 388 4.02 -5.77 -11.05
N ALA A 389 4.79 -6.34 -10.12
CA ALA A 389 6.07 -6.97 -10.40
C ALA A 389 5.94 -8.50 -10.33
N HIS A 390 6.58 -9.21 -11.27
CA HIS A 390 6.62 -10.67 -11.29
C HIS A 390 7.99 -11.20 -10.85
N VAL A 391 8.03 -12.42 -10.28
CA VAL A 391 9.29 -13.03 -9.78
C VAL A 391 10.40 -13.08 -10.83
N PRO A 392 10.16 -13.43 -12.11
CA PRO A 392 11.22 -13.38 -13.13
C PRO A 392 11.79 -11.97 -13.35
N GLU A 393 10.96 -10.92 -13.28
CA GLU A 393 11.38 -9.53 -13.39
C GLU A 393 12.21 -9.09 -12.18
N LEU A 394 11.81 -9.49 -10.97
CA LEU A 394 12.60 -9.27 -9.75
C LEU A 394 13.99 -9.91 -9.89
N ARG A 395 14.04 -11.16 -10.37
CA ARG A 395 15.29 -11.87 -10.57
C ARG A 395 16.20 -11.16 -11.56
N ALA A 396 15.66 -10.76 -12.72
CA ALA A 396 16.42 -10.02 -13.72
C ALA A 396 16.86 -8.63 -13.24
N ARG A 397 16.08 -8.00 -12.35
CA ARG A 397 16.39 -6.69 -11.79
C ARG A 397 17.50 -6.74 -10.75
N LEU A 398 17.54 -7.82 -9.95
CA LEU A 398 18.50 -8.01 -8.87
C LEU A 398 19.82 -8.64 -9.35
N PHE A 399 19.75 -9.50 -10.37
CA PHE A 399 20.89 -10.27 -10.87
C PHE A 399 21.00 -10.08 -12.40
N PRO A 400 21.41 -8.86 -12.88
CA PRO A 400 21.47 -8.50 -14.28
C PRO A 400 22.58 -9.24 -15.05
#